data_ab844a55356a31f8009d5a801671ce01
#
_entry.id   ab844a55356a31f8009d5a801671ce01
#
_cell.length_a   1.000
_cell.length_b   1.000
_cell.length_c   1.000
_cell.angle_alpha   90.00
_cell.angle_beta   90.00
_cell.angle_gamma   90.00
#
_symmetry.space_group_name_H-M   'P 1'
#
loop_
_entity.id
_entity.type
_entity.pdbx_description
1 polymer ?
#
loop_
_entity_poly.entity_id
_entity_poly.type
_entity_poly.pdbx_seq_one_letter_code
_entity_poly.pdbx_strand_id
1 'polypeptide(L)'
;MRNYPMVMSVVALMLSSCSAKVELPTDLVEKAATCAVVSAAEARSTMKDVDKPLPFERQSQIIHYALLAGAGDPKFSRENANHVVRRMQTLQEMFADDEWKPLVAPCNAAFPQAGPSYAVTLPADPAEAQLTCYALGDFMSRALSAYEETYGDKLIQYDSFLTRLKPIVAAEAPKGAGKRAADSAQMAKRSVALAVAAKLGPPAKVMDACLQRFPDDAKATKKGATGKV
;
A
#
# COMPACT_ATOMS: atom_id res chain seq x y z
N MET A 1 22.94 26.84 -76.18
CA MET A 1 22.31 27.22 -74.94
C MET A 1 21.69 25.94 -74.36
N ARG A 2 22.29 25.37 -73.30
CA ARG A 2 21.99 24.02 -72.84
C ARG A 2 21.43 24.17 -71.40
N ASN A 3 20.11 24.05 -71.26
CA ASN A 3 19.41 24.18 -69.98
C ASN A 3 19.55 22.85 -69.21
N TYR A 4 20.17 22.88 -68.03
CA TYR A 4 20.15 21.79 -67.05
C TYR A 4 19.02 22.04 -66.05
N PRO A 5 18.11 21.11 -65.83
CA PRO A 5 17.19 21.19 -64.74
C PRO A 5 17.88 20.73 -63.43
N MET A 6 17.86 21.64 -62.48
CA MET A 6 18.35 21.42 -61.09
C MET A 6 17.34 20.58 -60.34
N VAL A 7 17.64 19.29 -60.11
CA VAL A 7 16.83 18.41 -59.27
C VAL A 7 17.19 18.69 -57.84
N MET A 8 16.31 19.37 -57.08
CA MET A 8 16.40 19.49 -55.64
C MET A 8 15.88 18.22 -54.99
N SER A 9 16.81 17.38 -54.52
CA SER A 9 16.49 16.21 -53.66
C SER A 9 16.25 16.72 -52.25
N VAL A 10 14.97 16.75 -51.82
CA VAL A 10 14.57 16.96 -50.44
C VAL A 10 14.81 15.68 -49.68
N VAL A 11 15.89 15.60 -48.92
CA VAL A 11 16.13 14.53 -47.95
C VAL A 11 15.32 14.84 -46.72
N ALA A 12 14.15 14.22 -46.58
CA ALA A 12 13.36 14.21 -45.39
C ALA A 12 14.09 13.37 -44.31
N LEU A 13 14.82 14.02 -43.41
CA LEU A 13 15.34 13.42 -42.18
C LEU A 13 14.15 13.07 -41.27
N MET A 14 13.76 11.81 -41.32
CA MET A 14 12.89 11.20 -40.32
C MET A 14 13.67 11.17 -39.01
N LEU A 15 13.53 12.21 -38.17
CA LEU A 15 13.92 12.19 -36.78
C LEU A 15 12.95 11.25 -36.04
N SER A 16 13.28 9.96 -36.08
CA SER A 16 12.69 8.96 -35.16
C SER A 16 13.15 9.35 -33.76
N SER A 17 12.36 10.18 -33.10
CA SER A 17 12.48 10.39 -31.66
C SER A 17 12.24 9.05 -30.98
N CYS A 18 13.30 8.26 -30.76
CA CYS A 18 13.30 7.17 -29.82
C CYS A 18 13.12 7.77 -28.42
N SER A 19 11.87 8.02 -28.00
CA SER A 19 11.56 8.17 -26.60
C SER A 19 12.00 6.88 -25.93
N ALA A 20 13.12 6.92 -25.22
CA ALA A 20 13.55 5.77 -24.40
C ALA A 20 12.35 5.39 -23.53
N LYS A 21 11.84 4.17 -23.75
CA LYS A 21 10.71 3.65 -22.98
C LYS A 21 11.18 3.54 -21.55
N VAL A 22 10.66 4.37 -20.66
CA VAL A 22 11.01 4.34 -19.25
C VAL A 22 10.47 3.03 -18.71
N GLU A 23 11.36 2.09 -18.40
CA GLU A 23 11.00 0.76 -17.90
C GLU A 23 11.16 0.71 -16.38
N LEU A 24 10.23 0.00 -15.73
CA LEU A 24 10.34 -0.27 -14.30
C LEU A 24 11.50 -1.25 -14.03
N PRO A 25 12.17 -1.12 -12.88
CA PRO A 25 13.15 -2.12 -12.44
C PRO A 25 12.54 -3.53 -12.44
N THR A 26 13.36 -4.54 -12.72
CA THR A 26 12.94 -5.95 -12.68
C THR A 26 12.86 -6.48 -11.26
N ASP A 27 13.77 -6.03 -10.39
CA ASP A 27 13.76 -6.38 -8.96
C ASP A 27 12.50 -5.87 -8.27
N LEU A 28 11.88 -6.71 -7.43
CA LEU A 28 10.61 -6.41 -6.78
C LEU A 28 10.70 -5.22 -5.80
N VAL A 29 11.78 -5.13 -5.03
CA VAL A 29 11.98 -4.07 -4.03
C VAL A 29 12.22 -2.73 -4.73
N GLU A 30 13.09 -2.70 -5.74
CA GLU A 30 13.36 -1.51 -6.55
C GLU A 30 12.11 -1.05 -7.29
N LYS A 31 11.34 -1.98 -7.87
CA LYS A 31 10.08 -1.71 -8.54
C LYS A 31 9.04 -1.10 -7.59
N ALA A 32 8.89 -1.70 -6.41
CA ALA A 32 7.96 -1.22 -5.39
C ALA A 32 8.37 0.16 -4.87
N ALA A 33 9.66 0.40 -4.63
CA ALA A 33 10.18 1.70 -4.20
C ALA A 33 9.94 2.78 -5.26
N THR A 34 10.23 2.46 -6.53
CA THR A 34 9.96 3.37 -7.66
C THR A 34 8.48 3.73 -7.72
N CYS A 35 7.58 2.73 -7.66
CA CYS A 35 6.14 2.98 -7.74
C CYS A 35 5.58 3.71 -6.52
N ALA A 36 6.17 3.51 -5.34
CA ALA A 36 5.82 4.28 -4.15
C ALA A 36 6.15 5.77 -4.31
N VAL A 37 7.34 6.10 -4.85
CA VAL A 37 7.75 7.48 -5.12
C VAL A 37 6.89 8.11 -6.22
N VAL A 38 6.61 7.38 -7.31
CA VAL A 38 5.70 7.81 -8.37
C VAL A 38 4.30 8.12 -7.81
N SER A 39 3.77 7.24 -6.96
CA SER A 39 2.47 7.45 -6.30
C SER A 39 2.48 8.68 -5.37
N ALA A 40 3.59 8.92 -4.67
CA ALA A 40 3.76 10.10 -3.83
C ALA A 40 3.81 11.38 -4.67
N ALA A 41 4.55 11.39 -5.77
CA ALA A 41 4.65 12.52 -6.69
C ALA A 41 3.28 12.82 -7.35
N GLU A 42 2.57 11.79 -7.83
CA GLU A 42 1.22 11.92 -8.36
C GLU A 42 0.26 12.53 -7.32
N ALA A 43 0.28 12.02 -6.08
CA ALA A 43 -0.57 12.53 -5.01
C ALA A 43 -0.27 14.01 -4.72
N ARG A 44 1.01 14.41 -4.63
CA ARG A 44 1.42 15.79 -4.39
C ARG A 44 1.06 16.73 -5.54
N SER A 45 1.15 16.27 -6.80
CA SER A 45 0.83 17.09 -7.98
C SER A 45 -0.64 17.54 -8.01
N THR A 46 -1.52 16.86 -7.27
CA THR A 46 -2.94 17.21 -7.16
C THR A 46 -3.26 18.08 -5.95
N MET A 47 -2.28 18.35 -5.07
CA MET A 47 -2.46 19.17 -3.88
C MET A 47 -2.32 20.66 -4.20
N LYS A 48 -3.15 21.48 -3.56
CA LYS A 48 -3.01 22.96 -3.65
C LYS A 48 -1.84 23.48 -2.81
N ASP A 49 -1.50 22.76 -1.76
CA ASP A 49 -0.46 23.12 -0.80
C ASP A 49 0.42 21.87 -0.61
N VAL A 50 1.60 21.90 -1.22
CA VAL A 50 2.53 20.75 -1.23
C VAL A 50 3.26 20.54 0.09
N ASP A 51 3.25 21.53 0.98
CA ASP A 51 3.88 21.46 2.30
C ASP A 51 3.00 20.72 3.32
N LYS A 52 1.70 20.59 3.01
CA LYS A 52 0.80 19.81 3.87
C LYS A 52 1.06 18.32 3.76
N PRO A 53 0.83 17.57 4.85
CA PRO A 53 0.83 16.11 4.80
C PRO A 53 -0.18 15.59 3.77
N LEU A 54 0.16 14.47 3.13
CA LEU A 54 -0.77 13.80 2.21
C LEU A 54 -2.05 13.36 2.97
N PRO A 55 -3.21 13.27 2.30
CA PRO A 55 -4.37 12.60 2.87
C PRO A 55 -4.04 11.18 3.30
N PHE A 56 -4.68 10.70 4.38
CA PHE A 56 -4.42 9.38 4.97
C PHE A 56 -4.46 8.24 3.95
N GLU A 57 -5.45 8.26 3.05
CA GLU A 57 -5.63 7.24 2.02
C GLU A 57 -4.43 7.22 1.04
N ARG A 58 -3.91 8.39 0.68
CA ARG A 58 -2.73 8.51 -0.20
C ARG A 58 -1.46 8.06 0.50
N GLN A 59 -1.27 8.47 1.76
CA GLN A 59 -0.14 7.99 2.57
C GLN A 59 -0.19 6.48 2.76
N SER A 60 -1.36 5.92 3.03
CA SER A 60 -1.60 4.48 3.11
C SER A 60 -1.28 3.75 1.80
N GLN A 61 -1.64 4.33 0.66
CA GLN A 61 -1.31 3.79 -0.67
C GLN A 61 0.20 3.71 -0.91
N ILE A 62 0.94 4.73 -0.51
CA ILE A 62 2.42 4.75 -0.62
C ILE A 62 3.03 3.62 0.22
N ILE A 63 2.57 3.45 1.46
CA ILE A 63 3.01 2.37 2.35
C ILE A 63 2.64 0.99 1.78
N HIS A 64 1.58 0.91 1.00
CA HIS A 64 1.15 -0.36 0.39
C HIS A 64 2.21 -0.99 -0.51
N TYR A 65 3.01 -0.21 -1.22
CA TYR A 65 4.09 -0.76 -2.05
C TYR A 65 5.15 -1.50 -1.21
N ALA A 66 5.46 -0.99 -0.02
CA ALA A 66 6.33 -1.70 0.92
C ALA A 66 5.70 -2.99 1.43
N LEU A 67 4.39 -2.98 1.71
CA LEU A 67 3.64 -4.18 2.07
C LEU A 67 3.65 -5.22 0.94
N LEU A 68 3.41 -4.81 -0.31
CA LEU A 68 3.41 -5.71 -1.47
C LEU A 68 4.78 -6.34 -1.71
N ALA A 69 5.87 -5.57 -1.59
CA ALA A 69 7.22 -6.12 -1.69
C ALA A 69 7.53 -7.10 -0.53
N GLY A 70 7.06 -6.78 0.68
CA GLY A 70 7.17 -7.70 1.81
C GLY A 70 6.36 -8.99 1.65
N ALA A 71 5.26 -8.96 0.89
CA ALA A 71 4.36 -10.08 0.64
C ALA A 71 4.73 -10.94 -0.58
N GLY A 72 5.93 -10.76 -1.15
CA GLY A 72 6.42 -11.55 -2.30
C GLY A 72 6.50 -13.06 -2.01
N ASP A 73 6.83 -13.44 -0.78
CA ASP A 73 6.85 -14.82 -0.29
C ASP A 73 5.59 -15.17 0.53
N PRO A 74 5.34 -16.45 0.85
CA PRO A 74 4.19 -16.83 1.65
C PRO A 74 4.19 -16.23 3.08
N LYS A 75 5.39 -15.85 3.59
CA LYS A 75 5.55 -15.10 4.85
C LYS A 75 5.99 -13.70 4.55
N PHE A 76 5.47 -12.73 5.30
CA PHE A 76 5.84 -11.35 5.14
C PHE A 76 7.31 -11.10 5.49
N SER A 77 8.08 -10.59 4.53
CA SER A 77 9.47 -10.16 4.71
C SER A 77 9.53 -8.70 5.17
N ARG A 78 9.82 -8.49 6.46
CA ARG A 78 10.08 -7.14 7.00
C ARG A 78 11.31 -6.49 6.36
N GLU A 79 12.29 -7.30 5.98
CA GLU A 79 13.52 -6.84 5.35
C GLU A 79 13.21 -6.17 4.00
N ASN A 80 12.43 -6.86 3.14
CA ASN A 80 12.03 -6.30 1.85
C ASN A 80 11.21 -5.01 2.03
N ALA A 81 10.23 -5.01 2.95
CA ALA A 81 9.43 -3.83 3.22
C ALA A 81 10.28 -2.63 3.70
N ASN A 82 11.23 -2.88 4.61
CA ASN A 82 12.17 -1.84 5.08
C ASN A 82 13.13 -1.39 3.97
N HIS A 83 13.53 -2.29 3.07
CA HIS A 83 14.36 -1.96 1.91
C HIS A 83 13.63 -0.99 0.99
N VAL A 84 12.33 -1.24 0.69
CA VAL A 84 11.50 -0.30 -0.08
C VAL A 84 11.53 1.08 0.54
N VAL A 85 11.28 1.18 1.85
CA VAL A 85 11.24 2.49 2.56
C VAL A 85 12.58 3.23 2.45
N ARG A 86 13.71 2.53 2.68
CA ARG A 86 15.03 3.15 2.53
C ARG A 86 15.32 3.58 1.09
N ARG A 87 14.93 2.74 0.13
CA ARG A 87 15.15 3.04 -1.29
C ARG A 87 14.33 4.22 -1.78
N MET A 88 13.10 4.37 -1.29
CA MET A 88 12.26 5.54 -1.58
C MET A 88 12.96 6.87 -1.25
N GLN A 89 13.65 6.95 -0.11
CA GLN A 89 14.37 8.17 0.29
C GLN A 89 15.42 8.58 -0.74
N THR A 90 16.15 7.61 -1.30
CA THR A 90 17.15 7.87 -2.34
C THR A 90 16.51 8.23 -3.69
N LEU A 91 15.41 7.56 -4.04
CA LEU A 91 14.73 7.78 -5.33
C LEU A 91 13.96 9.10 -5.37
N GLN A 92 13.54 9.63 -4.24
CA GLN A 92 12.78 10.87 -4.16
C GLN A 92 13.55 12.06 -4.76
N GLU A 93 14.87 12.08 -4.63
CA GLU A 93 15.75 13.09 -5.21
C GLU A 93 15.92 12.93 -6.74
N MET A 94 15.69 11.72 -7.27
CA MET A 94 15.88 11.40 -8.68
C MET A 94 14.67 11.75 -9.56
N PHE A 95 13.48 11.86 -8.97
CA PHE A 95 12.25 12.20 -9.69
C PHE A 95 11.89 13.68 -9.49
N ALA A 96 12.86 14.55 -9.82
CA ALA A 96 12.59 15.98 -9.95
C ALA A 96 11.65 16.24 -11.13
N ASP A 97 10.87 17.31 -11.04
CA ASP A 97 9.95 17.73 -12.08
C ASP A 97 8.90 16.67 -12.48
N ASP A 98 8.68 16.47 -13.76
CA ASP A 98 7.61 15.61 -14.30
C ASP A 98 8.08 14.19 -14.73
N GLU A 99 9.30 13.78 -14.40
CA GLU A 99 9.91 12.53 -14.83
C GLU A 99 9.18 11.26 -14.32
N TRP A 100 8.38 11.41 -13.25
CA TRP A 100 7.55 10.35 -12.71
C TRP A 100 6.31 10.01 -13.55
N LYS A 101 5.80 10.98 -14.36
CA LYS A 101 4.54 10.82 -15.10
C LYS A 101 4.50 9.61 -16.04
N PRO A 102 5.54 9.33 -16.84
CA PRO A 102 5.55 8.16 -17.70
C PRO A 102 5.50 6.82 -16.96
N LEU A 103 5.86 6.80 -15.66
CA LEU A 103 5.89 5.60 -14.84
C LEU A 103 4.54 5.26 -14.19
N VAL A 104 3.57 6.16 -14.18
CA VAL A 104 2.25 5.94 -13.53
C VAL A 104 1.55 4.71 -14.09
N ALA A 105 1.40 4.62 -15.42
CA ALA A 105 0.73 3.49 -16.05
C ALA A 105 1.48 2.15 -15.84
N PRO A 106 2.81 2.08 -16.03
CA PRO A 106 3.61 0.90 -15.66
C PRO A 106 3.45 0.47 -14.19
N CYS A 107 3.46 1.42 -13.25
CA CYS A 107 3.29 1.12 -11.82
C CYS A 107 1.90 0.56 -11.52
N ASN A 108 0.84 1.14 -12.08
CA ASN A 108 -0.53 0.64 -11.93
C ASN A 108 -0.68 -0.77 -12.51
N ALA A 109 0.00 -1.08 -13.62
CA ALA A 109 0.00 -2.41 -14.22
C ALA A 109 0.79 -3.42 -13.37
N ALA A 110 1.93 -3.00 -12.77
CA ALA A 110 2.76 -3.87 -11.95
C ALA A 110 2.15 -4.17 -10.57
N PHE A 111 1.39 -3.23 -10.01
CA PHE A 111 0.77 -3.32 -8.69
C PHE A 111 -0.71 -2.94 -8.72
N PRO A 112 -1.56 -3.72 -9.42
CA PRO A 112 -2.98 -3.40 -9.53
C PRO A 112 -3.69 -3.31 -8.18
N GLN A 113 -3.21 -4.06 -7.17
CA GLN A 113 -3.75 -4.04 -5.80
C GLN A 113 -3.57 -2.69 -5.10
N ALA A 114 -2.57 -1.89 -5.51
CA ALA A 114 -2.37 -0.55 -4.95
C ALA A 114 -3.34 0.49 -5.52
N GLY A 115 -4.04 0.16 -6.61
CA GLY A 115 -4.96 1.07 -7.27
C GLY A 115 -6.18 1.43 -6.41
N PRO A 116 -6.65 2.70 -6.46
CA PRO A 116 -7.78 3.15 -5.65
C PRO A 116 -9.11 2.48 -6.00
N SER A 117 -9.24 1.89 -7.19
CA SER A 117 -10.43 1.16 -7.62
C SER A 117 -10.40 -0.33 -7.29
N TYR A 118 -9.30 -0.85 -6.73
CA TYR A 118 -9.19 -2.27 -6.40
C TYR A 118 -10.25 -2.68 -5.38
N ALA A 119 -10.98 -3.76 -5.68
CA ALA A 119 -12.02 -4.28 -4.81
C ALA A 119 -11.42 -5.10 -3.66
N VAL A 120 -11.84 -4.78 -2.44
CA VAL A 120 -11.40 -5.48 -1.23
C VAL A 120 -12.38 -6.59 -0.90
N THR A 121 -11.86 -7.81 -0.71
CA THR A 121 -12.64 -8.95 -0.21
C THR A 121 -11.87 -9.59 0.94
N LEU A 122 -12.38 -9.50 2.16
CA LEU A 122 -11.78 -10.15 3.33
C LEU A 122 -11.93 -11.66 3.25
N PRO A 123 -11.02 -12.45 3.88
CA PRO A 123 -11.17 -13.91 4.00
C PRO A 123 -12.56 -14.28 4.50
N ALA A 124 -13.13 -15.36 3.96
CA ALA A 124 -14.46 -15.81 4.35
C ALA A 124 -14.49 -16.33 5.80
N ASP A 125 -13.47 -17.07 6.21
CA ASP A 125 -13.30 -17.55 7.58
C ASP A 125 -13.13 -16.39 8.56
N PRO A 126 -13.96 -16.32 9.62
CA PRO A 126 -13.91 -15.19 10.57
C PRO A 126 -12.59 -15.11 11.34
N ALA A 127 -11.96 -16.23 11.70
CA ALA A 127 -10.72 -16.23 12.46
C ALA A 127 -9.56 -15.76 11.59
N GLU A 128 -9.49 -16.22 10.33
CA GLU A 128 -8.53 -15.74 9.34
C GLU A 128 -8.70 -14.26 9.07
N ALA A 129 -9.95 -13.79 8.89
CA ALA A 129 -10.23 -12.38 8.68
C ALA A 129 -9.82 -11.51 9.88
N GLN A 130 -10.11 -11.94 11.12
CA GLN A 130 -9.70 -11.24 12.34
C GLN A 130 -8.18 -11.13 12.45
N LEU A 131 -7.47 -12.25 12.19
CA LEU A 131 -6.02 -12.28 12.23
C LEU A 131 -5.41 -11.35 11.12
N THR A 132 -5.98 -11.36 9.93
CA THR A 132 -5.59 -10.51 8.79
C THR A 132 -5.80 -9.05 9.13
N CYS A 133 -6.96 -8.68 9.65
CA CYS A 133 -7.29 -7.33 10.10
C CYS A 133 -6.36 -6.86 11.24
N TYR A 134 -6.11 -7.74 12.21
CA TYR A 134 -5.19 -7.44 13.32
C TYR A 134 -3.76 -7.19 12.81
N ALA A 135 -3.25 -8.07 11.95
CA ALA A 135 -1.89 -7.95 11.44
C ALA A 135 -1.69 -6.66 10.62
N LEU A 136 -2.68 -6.30 9.79
CA LEU A 136 -2.63 -5.06 9.01
C LEU A 136 -2.76 -3.82 9.90
N GLY A 137 -3.70 -3.80 10.83
CA GLY A 137 -3.90 -2.67 11.73
C GLY A 137 -2.66 -2.40 12.59
N ASP A 138 -2.06 -3.45 13.17
CA ASP A 138 -0.80 -3.36 13.94
C ASP A 138 0.38 -2.84 13.08
N PHE A 139 0.44 -3.25 11.81
CA PHE A 139 1.42 -2.71 10.87
C PHE A 139 1.16 -1.23 10.58
N MET A 140 -0.07 -0.85 10.27
CA MET A 140 -0.44 0.52 9.92
C MET A 140 -0.24 1.50 11.09
N SER A 141 -0.64 1.13 12.32
CA SER A 141 -0.41 1.96 13.51
C SER A 141 1.07 2.24 13.71
N ARG A 142 1.94 1.24 13.51
CA ARG A 142 3.38 1.44 13.65
C ARG A 142 3.99 2.24 12.51
N ALA A 143 3.60 1.95 11.26
CA ALA A 143 4.14 2.62 10.09
C ALA A 143 3.78 4.11 10.05
N LEU A 144 2.65 4.48 10.64
CA LEU A 144 2.14 5.85 10.67
C LEU A 144 2.32 6.56 12.03
N SER A 145 2.94 5.93 13.02
CA SER A 145 3.14 6.50 14.36
C SER A 145 3.87 7.85 14.34
N ALA A 146 4.79 8.06 13.41
CA ALA A 146 5.47 9.35 13.23
C ALA A 146 4.55 10.48 12.72
N TYR A 147 3.33 10.16 12.29
CA TYR A 147 2.32 11.10 11.78
C TYR A 147 1.10 11.18 12.70
N GLU A 148 1.26 10.88 13.99
CA GLU A 148 0.15 10.86 14.96
C GLU A 148 -0.58 12.22 15.04
N GLU A 149 0.15 13.34 14.99
CA GLU A 149 -0.43 14.68 14.94
C GLU A 149 -1.34 14.90 13.73
N THR A 150 -1.05 14.23 12.62
CA THR A 150 -1.79 14.40 11.37
C THR A 150 -2.95 13.40 11.24
N TYR A 151 -2.74 12.15 11.68
CA TYR A 151 -3.69 11.05 11.45
C TYR A 151 -4.27 10.47 12.75
N GLY A 152 -4.17 11.21 13.87
CA GLY A 152 -4.51 10.74 15.21
C GLY A 152 -5.88 10.07 15.30
N ASP A 153 -6.92 10.67 14.73
CA ASP A 153 -8.29 10.09 14.76
C ASP A 153 -8.35 8.68 14.13
N LYS A 154 -7.66 8.48 12.99
CA LYS A 154 -7.60 7.17 12.34
C LYS A 154 -6.75 6.17 13.14
N LEU A 155 -5.63 6.60 13.69
CA LEU A 155 -4.76 5.76 14.52
C LEU A 155 -5.45 5.35 15.83
N ILE A 156 -6.14 6.26 16.50
CA ILE A 156 -6.95 5.94 17.69
C ILE A 156 -8.04 4.91 17.35
N GLN A 157 -8.71 5.06 16.21
CA GLN A 157 -9.71 4.11 15.76
C GLN A 157 -9.09 2.71 15.55
N TYR A 158 -7.91 2.64 14.92
CA TYR A 158 -7.20 1.37 14.71
C TYR A 158 -6.74 0.75 16.03
N ASP A 159 -6.19 1.53 16.95
CA ASP A 159 -5.72 1.03 18.25
C ASP A 159 -6.88 0.50 19.11
N SER A 160 -8.02 1.18 19.08
CA SER A 160 -9.25 0.70 19.73
C SER A 160 -9.71 -0.64 19.13
N PHE A 161 -9.68 -0.76 17.82
CA PHE A 161 -10.00 -1.99 17.11
C PHE A 161 -9.01 -3.13 17.44
N LEU A 162 -7.71 -2.85 17.42
CA LEU A 162 -6.67 -3.82 17.78
C LEU A 162 -6.79 -4.31 19.21
N THR A 163 -7.11 -3.42 20.16
CA THR A 163 -7.32 -3.76 21.55
C THR A 163 -8.44 -4.79 21.74
N ARG A 164 -9.52 -4.68 20.96
CA ARG A 164 -10.62 -5.64 20.96
C ARG A 164 -10.26 -6.98 20.33
N LEU A 165 -9.53 -6.98 19.23
CA LEU A 165 -9.13 -8.21 18.54
C LEU A 165 -8.01 -8.97 19.26
N LYS A 166 -7.18 -8.28 20.04
CA LYS A 166 -6.01 -8.86 20.70
C LYS A 166 -6.31 -10.13 21.51
N PRO A 167 -7.33 -10.20 22.39
CA PRO A 167 -7.63 -11.41 23.14
C PRO A 167 -8.12 -12.57 22.23
N ILE A 168 -8.86 -12.26 21.16
CA ILE A 168 -9.38 -13.24 20.21
C ILE A 168 -8.23 -13.90 19.47
N VAL A 169 -7.33 -13.08 18.90
CA VAL A 169 -6.14 -13.55 18.17
C VAL A 169 -5.17 -14.30 19.11
N ALA A 170 -5.07 -13.90 20.39
CA ALA A 170 -4.25 -14.59 21.37
C ALA A 170 -4.79 -15.97 21.76
N ALA A 171 -6.11 -16.15 21.80
CA ALA A 171 -6.75 -17.42 22.15
C ALA A 171 -6.47 -18.55 21.12
N GLU A 172 -6.07 -18.21 19.91
CA GLU A 172 -5.68 -19.15 18.85
C GLU A 172 -4.25 -19.69 18.97
N ALA A 173 -3.53 -19.32 20.03
CA ALA A 173 -2.18 -19.84 20.28
C ALA A 173 -2.23 -21.37 20.58
N PRO A 174 -1.20 -22.15 20.17
CA PRO A 174 -1.13 -23.57 20.42
C PRO A 174 -1.19 -23.87 21.93
N LYS A 175 -2.19 -24.63 22.36
CA LYS A 175 -2.33 -25.06 23.76
C LYS A 175 -1.23 -26.08 24.10
N GLY A 176 -0.57 -25.92 25.26
CA GLY A 176 0.46 -26.85 25.74
C GLY A 176 1.89 -26.56 25.24
N ALA A 177 2.10 -25.60 24.36
CA ALA A 177 3.43 -25.18 23.99
C ALA A 177 4.03 -24.25 25.07
N GLY A 178 5.33 -24.39 25.34
CA GLY A 178 6.02 -23.45 26.22
C GLY A 178 5.92 -22.00 25.62
N LYS A 179 5.95 -20.98 26.49
CA LYS A 179 5.71 -19.55 26.11
C LYS A 179 6.47 -19.11 24.86
N ARG A 180 7.77 -19.42 24.76
CA ARG A 180 8.59 -19.06 23.59
C ARG A 180 8.10 -19.68 22.28
N ALA A 181 7.69 -20.94 22.33
CA ALA A 181 7.18 -21.65 21.16
C ALA A 181 5.81 -21.09 20.73
N ALA A 182 4.95 -20.76 21.69
CA ALA A 182 3.65 -20.13 21.43
C ALA A 182 3.83 -18.73 20.80
N ASP A 183 4.72 -17.90 21.35
CA ASP A 183 5.03 -16.56 20.82
C ASP A 183 5.60 -16.64 19.39
N SER A 184 6.52 -17.58 19.13
CA SER A 184 7.09 -17.80 17.80
C SER A 184 6.03 -18.24 16.78
N ALA A 185 5.18 -19.19 17.16
CA ALA A 185 4.08 -19.66 16.30
C ALA A 185 3.08 -18.52 15.99
N GLN A 186 2.77 -17.69 16.98
CA GLN A 186 1.88 -16.56 16.79
C GLN A 186 2.50 -15.49 15.88
N MET A 187 3.79 -15.18 16.03
CA MET A 187 4.50 -14.29 15.11
C MET A 187 4.49 -14.82 13.68
N ALA A 188 4.71 -16.13 13.49
CA ALA A 188 4.66 -16.76 12.18
C ALA A 188 3.27 -16.63 11.54
N LYS A 189 2.19 -16.91 12.29
CA LYS A 189 0.81 -16.72 11.83
C LYS A 189 0.52 -15.29 11.43
N ARG A 190 0.93 -14.29 12.24
CA ARG A 190 0.76 -12.87 11.93
C ARG A 190 1.54 -12.46 10.68
N SER A 191 2.73 -13.02 10.47
CA SER A 191 3.53 -12.77 9.26
C SER A 191 2.81 -13.26 8.00
N VAL A 192 2.22 -14.46 8.04
CA VAL A 192 1.39 -14.98 6.93
C VAL A 192 0.16 -14.11 6.72
N ALA A 193 -0.56 -13.76 7.78
CA ALA A 193 -1.76 -12.93 7.70
C ALA A 193 -1.46 -11.53 7.13
N LEU A 194 -0.31 -10.94 7.46
CA LEU A 194 0.10 -9.65 6.89
C LEU A 194 0.42 -9.77 5.39
N ALA A 195 1.04 -10.89 4.95
CA ALA A 195 1.25 -11.15 3.53
C ALA A 195 -0.06 -11.33 2.76
N VAL A 196 -1.07 -11.94 3.38
CA VAL A 196 -2.44 -12.02 2.84
C VAL A 196 -3.04 -10.62 2.77
N ALA A 197 -3.02 -9.86 3.87
CA ALA A 197 -3.60 -8.52 3.95
C ALA A 197 -3.05 -7.57 2.86
N ALA A 198 -1.74 -7.62 2.61
CA ALA A 198 -1.10 -6.81 1.58
C ALA A 198 -1.68 -7.04 0.17
N LYS A 199 -2.19 -8.22 -0.11
CA LYS A 199 -2.74 -8.60 -1.44
C LYS A 199 -4.23 -8.31 -1.58
N LEU A 200 -4.93 -7.96 -0.48
CA LEU A 200 -6.37 -7.69 -0.49
C LEU A 200 -6.75 -6.33 -1.08
N GLY A 201 -5.80 -5.41 -1.17
CA GLY A 201 -6.03 -4.07 -1.70
C GLY A 201 -5.40 -2.96 -0.86
N PRO A 202 -5.73 -1.69 -1.13
CA PRO A 202 -5.17 -0.55 -0.40
C PRO A 202 -5.42 -0.66 1.10
N PRO A 203 -4.38 -0.50 1.95
CA PRO A 203 -4.48 -0.78 3.39
C PRO A 203 -5.60 -0.04 4.11
N ALA A 204 -5.82 1.25 3.80
CA ALA A 204 -6.92 2.01 4.37
C ALA A 204 -8.28 1.39 4.05
N LYS A 205 -8.52 0.95 2.81
CA LYS A 205 -9.75 0.29 2.39
C LYS A 205 -9.94 -1.07 3.05
N VAL A 206 -8.85 -1.84 3.18
CA VAL A 206 -8.89 -3.14 3.89
C VAL A 206 -9.26 -2.91 5.36
N MET A 207 -8.67 -1.90 6.01
CA MET A 207 -9.01 -1.55 7.39
C MET A 207 -10.45 -1.07 7.53
N ASP A 208 -10.97 -0.28 6.60
CA ASP A 208 -12.38 0.14 6.60
C ASP A 208 -13.30 -1.08 6.48
N ALA A 209 -12.98 -2.05 5.62
CA ALA A 209 -13.73 -3.31 5.51
C ALA A 209 -13.64 -4.15 6.81
N CYS A 210 -12.48 -4.17 7.47
CA CYS A 210 -12.30 -4.81 8.78
C CYS A 210 -13.19 -4.18 9.86
N LEU A 211 -13.21 -2.85 9.94
CA LEU A 211 -14.03 -2.11 10.90
C LEU A 211 -15.53 -2.32 10.65
N GLN A 212 -15.94 -2.42 9.39
CA GLN A 212 -17.33 -2.71 9.02
C GLN A 212 -17.75 -4.14 9.38
N ARG A 213 -16.86 -5.12 9.15
CA ARG A 213 -17.16 -6.54 9.44
C ARG A 213 -17.15 -6.85 10.93
N PHE A 214 -16.32 -6.16 11.71
CA PHE A 214 -16.16 -6.34 13.15
C PHE A 214 -16.44 -5.03 13.90
N PRO A 215 -17.70 -4.55 13.90
CA PRO A 215 -18.06 -3.27 14.52
C PRO A 215 -17.91 -3.31 16.04
N ASP A 216 -17.89 -2.12 16.67
CA ASP A 216 -17.99 -1.99 18.10
C ASP A 216 -19.39 -2.38 18.58
N ASP A 217 -19.50 -3.34 19.52
CA ASP A 217 -20.77 -3.77 20.09
C ASP A 217 -21.54 -2.59 20.73
N ALA A 218 -20.84 -1.58 21.23
CA ALA A 218 -21.43 -0.35 21.75
C ALA A 218 -22.20 0.50 20.69
N LYS A 219 -21.88 0.33 19.40
CA LYS A 219 -22.62 0.99 18.32
C LYS A 219 -23.77 0.13 17.78
N ALA A 220 -23.74 -1.18 17.94
CA ALA A 220 -24.79 -2.09 17.50
C ALA A 220 -26.07 -1.91 18.34
N THR A 221 -25.92 -1.65 19.64
CA THR A 221 -27.06 -1.43 20.57
C THR A 221 -27.82 -0.11 20.34
N LYS A 222 -27.17 0.93 19.78
CA LYS A 222 -27.87 2.21 19.49
C LYS A 222 -28.72 2.19 18.22
N LYS A 223 -28.44 1.30 17.28
CA LYS A 223 -29.19 1.21 16.01
C LYS A 223 -30.47 0.39 16.13
N GLY A 224 -30.59 -0.42 17.18
CA GLY A 224 -31.80 -1.22 17.47
C GLY A 224 -32.85 -0.51 18.34
N ALA A 225 -32.52 0.62 18.96
CA ALA A 225 -33.40 1.31 19.92
C ALA A 225 -34.29 2.41 19.30
N THR A 226 -34.13 2.76 18.03
CA THR A 226 -34.91 3.83 17.37
C THR A 226 -36.04 3.33 16.47
N GLY A 227 -36.46 2.08 16.60
CA GLY A 227 -37.49 1.47 15.76
C GLY A 227 -38.70 0.94 16.52
N LYS A 228 -39.26 1.71 17.48
CA LYS A 228 -40.64 1.49 18.02
C LYS A 228 -41.14 2.78 18.65
N VAL A 229 -41.80 3.61 17.90
CA VAL A 229 -42.91 4.48 18.36
C VAL A 229 -43.96 4.44 17.27
#